data_2c6bba2ca42f6fcb0a0e1685091e7988
#
_entry.id   2c6bba2ca42f6fcb0a0e1685091e7988
#
_cell.length_a   1.000
_cell.length_b   1.000
_cell.length_c   1.000
_cell.angle_alpha   90.00
_cell.angle_beta   90.00
_cell.angle_gamma   90.00
#
_symmetry.space_group_name_H-M   'P 1'
#
loop_
_entity.id
_entity.type
_entity.pdbx_description
1 polymer ?
#
loop_
_entity_poly.entity_id
_entity_poly.type
_entity_poly.pdbx_seq_one_letter_code
_entity_poly.pdbx_strand_id
1 'polypeptide(L)'
;MKAILIIAHHCILPGAYKGFEEILDKLHHDLPGTRVASTSLLDLENDLRTLLREDVESVTLLPYLLLNGQHSKNDVPRVVAKLQAEFPQIPITLLPCLGDWKEFADMVVAAIRNAQEPRTCVPSSSPNPEHRTSNLFSIEVNLEGRNVLVVSGGRIALRKVKTLIPTGARITVVAPQLDPEFDALCRHSERSEESSQFSNSASAEQSLSITLKQRPYEPLDLRGVFMVFICTDKPAVNAQVSNDARARRILVNNACDYLDGDFIVPARMDFGENIAVTVSTQGRAPSLAKKLKQKIQSEWAEDLAKIEREFECK
;
A
#
# COMPACT_ATOMS: atom_id res chain seq x y z
N MET A 1 9.84 -36.32 -12.69
CA MET A 1 10.04 -35.41 -11.52
C MET A 1 8.69 -35.06 -10.91
N LYS A 2 8.53 -35.01 -9.58
CA LYS A 2 7.27 -34.57 -8.93
C LYS A 2 7.17 -33.04 -8.96
N ALA A 3 5.94 -32.50 -9.05
CA ALA A 3 5.71 -31.07 -9.02
C ALA A 3 4.63 -30.67 -8.01
N ILE A 4 4.78 -29.51 -7.39
CA ILE A 4 3.78 -28.88 -6.54
C ILE A 4 3.44 -27.51 -7.15
N LEU A 5 2.15 -27.26 -7.39
CA LEU A 5 1.65 -25.98 -7.87
C LEU A 5 0.74 -25.36 -6.80
N ILE A 6 1.16 -24.23 -6.26
CA ILE A 6 0.42 -23.52 -5.21
C ILE A 6 -0.49 -22.47 -5.88
N ILE A 7 -1.79 -22.56 -5.57
CA ILE A 7 -2.81 -21.70 -6.17
C ILE A 7 -3.14 -20.58 -5.20
N ALA A 8 -2.84 -19.32 -5.56
CA ALA A 8 -3.20 -18.14 -4.79
C ALA A 8 -4.35 -17.35 -5.44
N HIS A 9 -5.00 -16.47 -4.68
CA HIS A 9 -6.17 -15.73 -5.16
C HIS A 9 -5.82 -14.70 -6.24
N HIS A 10 -4.65 -14.07 -6.15
CA HIS A 10 -4.15 -13.06 -7.10
C HIS A 10 -2.70 -13.33 -7.50
N CYS A 11 -2.25 -12.65 -8.56
CA CYS A 11 -0.88 -12.69 -9.01
C CYS A 11 0.07 -12.36 -7.84
N ILE A 12 0.92 -13.29 -7.49
CA ILE A 12 1.91 -13.12 -6.41
C ILE A 12 3.10 -12.41 -7.03
N LEU A 13 3.21 -11.11 -6.76
CA LEU A 13 4.41 -10.35 -7.12
C LEU A 13 5.54 -10.72 -6.16
N PRO A 14 6.78 -10.93 -6.65
CA PRO A 14 7.94 -11.17 -5.80
C PRO A 14 8.08 -10.06 -4.74
N GLY A 15 8.29 -10.44 -3.49
CA GLY A 15 8.42 -9.52 -2.36
C GLY A 15 7.11 -9.02 -1.75
N ALA A 16 5.94 -9.34 -2.32
CA ALA A 16 4.65 -8.86 -1.81
C ALA A 16 4.14 -9.64 -0.59
N TYR A 17 4.57 -10.89 -0.42
CA TYR A 17 4.06 -11.80 0.61
C TYR A 17 5.20 -12.61 1.24
N LYS A 18 5.94 -11.99 2.16
CA LYS A 18 7.10 -12.60 2.82
C LYS A 18 6.82 -13.99 3.41
N GLY A 19 5.67 -14.18 4.08
CA GLY A 19 5.30 -15.48 4.63
C GLY A 19 5.02 -16.56 3.58
N PHE A 20 4.61 -16.16 2.37
CA PHE A 20 4.45 -17.07 1.25
C PHE A 20 5.81 -17.46 0.62
N GLU A 21 6.72 -16.53 0.52
CA GLU A 21 8.11 -16.79 0.07
C GLU A 21 8.82 -17.73 1.04
N GLU A 22 8.66 -17.53 2.36
CA GLU A 22 9.20 -18.44 3.38
C GLU A 22 8.65 -19.87 3.25
N ILE A 23 7.37 -20.04 2.85
CA ILE A 23 6.78 -21.35 2.58
C ILE A 23 7.40 -21.97 1.33
N LEU A 24 7.57 -21.19 0.25
CA LEU A 24 8.21 -21.68 -0.98
C LEU A 24 9.64 -22.14 -0.72
N ASP A 25 10.44 -21.32 0.00
CA ASP A 25 11.82 -21.63 0.35
C ASP A 25 11.90 -22.91 1.19
N LYS A 26 11.00 -23.05 2.16
CA LYS A 26 10.93 -24.24 3.01
C LYS A 26 10.55 -25.49 2.22
N LEU A 27 9.60 -25.38 1.30
CA LEU A 27 9.22 -26.49 0.42
C LEU A 27 10.38 -26.90 -0.51
N HIS A 28 11.13 -25.94 -1.05
CA HIS A 28 12.33 -26.24 -1.84
C HIS A 28 13.42 -26.92 -1.03
N HIS A 29 13.60 -26.50 0.24
CA HIS A 29 14.60 -27.10 1.13
C HIS A 29 14.21 -28.51 1.57
N ASP A 30 12.96 -28.71 2.00
CA ASP A 30 12.50 -29.93 2.65
C ASP A 30 12.09 -31.03 1.64
N LEU A 31 11.85 -30.67 0.37
CA LEU A 31 11.45 -31.59 -0.71
C LEU A 31 12.42 -31.53 -1.89
N PRO A 32 13.67 -31.97 -1.71
CA PRO A 32 14.66 -31.92 -2.78
C PRO A 32 14.23 -32.82 -3.96
N GLY A 33 14.40 -32.29 -5.20
CA GLY A 33 13.97 -32.98 -6.42
C GLY A 33 12.49 -32.81 -6.77
N THR A 34 11.74 -32.04 -6.00
CA THR A 34 10.37 -31.62 -6.31
C THR A 34 10.36 -30.21 -6.88
N ARG A 35 9.74 -30.00 -8.02
CA ARG A 35 9.53 -28.67 -8.58
C ARG A 35 8.38 -27.97 -7.83
N VAL A 36 8.64 -26.82 -7.25
CA VAL A 36 7.62 -26.00 -6.60
C VAL A 36 7.39 -24.75 -7.43
N ALA A 37 6.13 -24.45 -7.75
CA ALA A 37 5.72 -23.28 -8.50
C ALA A 37 4.43 -22.69 -7.90
N SER A 38 4.12 -21.45 -8.24
CA SER A 38 2.89 -20.78 -7.83
C SER A 38 2.14 -20.24 -9.03
N THR A 39 0.81 -20.17 -8.92
CA THR A 39 -0.08 -19.62 -9.94
C THR A 39 -1.21 -18.82 -9.31
N SER A 40 -1.86 -17.97 -10.09
CA SER A 40 -3.12 -17.32 -9.72
C SER A 40 -4.33 -18.18 -10.10
N LEU A 41 -5.48 -17.91 -9.50
CA LEU A 41 -6.74 -18.54 -9.94
C LEU A 41 -7.08 -18.25 -11.41
N LEU A 42 -6.64 -17.12 -11.96
CA LEU A 42 -6.90 -16.72 -13.33
C LEU A 42 -6.01 -17.48 -14.34
N ASP A 43 -4.78 -17.74 -13.94
CA ASP A 43 -3.75 -18.33 -14.82
C ASP A 43 -3.65 -19.86 -14.64
N LEU A 44 -4.38 -20.42 -13.67
CA LEU A 44 -4.30 -21.82 -13.25
C LEU A 44 -4.34 -22.81 -14.42
N GLU A 45 -5.27 -22.64 -15.36
CA GLU A 45 -5.41 -23.59 -16.48
C GLU A 45 -4.19 -23.56 -17.39
N ASN A 46 -3.66 -22.39 -17.70
CA ASN A 46 -2.52 -22.22 -18.57
C ASN A 46 -1.22 -22.72 -17.92
N ASP A 47 -1.01 -22.33 -16.66
CA ASP A 47 0.21 -22.70 -15.94
C ASP A 47 0.25 -24.20 -15.64
N LEU A 48 -0.88 -24.79 -15.22
CA LEU A 48 -0.97 -26.23 -14.99
C LEU A 48 -0.77 -27.01 -16.30
N ARG A 49 -1.37 -26.54 -17.40
CA ARG A 49 -1.16 -27.18 -18.72
C ARG A 49 0.30 -27.10 -19.17
N THR A 50 0.95 -25.98 -18.92
CA THR A 50 2.38 -25.80 -19.22
C THR A 50 3.22 -26.77 -18.41
N LEU A 51 2.95 -26.86 -17.10
CA LEU A 51 3.64 -27.78 -16.20
C LEU A 51 3.45 -29.26 -16.61
N LEU A 52 2.24 -29.65 -17.04
CA LEU A 52 1.93 -31.03 -17.48
C LEU A 52 2.58 -31.40 -18.82
N ARG A 53 3.05 -30.43 -19.60
CA ARG A 53 3.83 -30.67 -20.84
C ARG A 53 5.32 -30.87 -20.58
N GLU A 54 5.78 -30.59 -19.39
CA GLU A 54 7.14 -30.88 -18.97
C GLU A 54 7.28 -32.34 -18.51
N ASP A 55 8.51 -32.79 -18.23
CA ASP A 55 8.78 -34.15 -17.77
C ASP A 55 8.45 -34.30 -16.28
N VAL A 56 7.15 -34.28 -15.95
CA VAL A 56 6.62 -34.45 -14.60
C VAL A 56 5.91 -35.81 -14.47
N GLU A 57 6.14 -36.49 -13.38
CA GLU A 57 5.52 -37.78 -13.02
C GLU A 57 4.17 -37.60 -12.34
N SER A 58 4.02 -36.53 -11.56
CA SER A 58 2.79 -36.20 -10.85
C SER A 58 2.76 -34.73 -10.46
N VAL A 59 1.56 -34.16 -10.35
CA VAL A 59 1.36 -32.79 -9.89
C VAL A 59 0.46 -32.77 -8.67
N THR A 60 0.89 -32.11 -7.58
CA THR A 60 0.07 -31.82 -6.42
C THR A 60 -0.34 -30.34 -6.44
N LEU A 61 -1.62 -30.07 -6.39
CA LEU A 61 -2.18 -28.73 -6.35
C LEU A 61 -2.53 -28.38 -4.90
N LEU A 62 -1.98 -27.27 -4.42
CA LEU A 62 -2.26 -26.72 -3.09
C LEU A 62 -3.02 -25.39 -3.24
N PRO A 63 -4.34 -25.36 -2.99
CA PRO A 63 -5.08 -24.12 -2.90
C PRO A 63 -4.66 -23.36 -1.62
N TYR A 64 -3.83 -22.34 -1.78
CA TYR A 64 -3.39 -21.44 -0.69
C TYR A 64 -4.50 -20.43 -0.38
N LEU A 65 -5.68 -20.96 0.01
CA LEU A 65 -6.92 -20.23 0.27
C LEU A 65 -7.43 -20.61 1.66
N LEU A 66 -7.75 -19.58 2.47
CA LEU A 66 -8.28 -19.79 3.82
C LEU A 66 -9.73 -20.25 3.82
N LEU A 67 -10.53 -19.83 2.85
CA LEU A 67 -11.94 -20.14 2.77
C LEU A 67 -12.26 -20.92 1.51
N ASN A 68 -13.06 -21.94 1.67
CA ASN A 68 -13.56 -22.78 0.59
C ASN A 68 -14.76 -22.09 -0.12
N GLY A 69 -14.44 -21.07 -0.92
CA GLY A 69 -15.38 -20.25 -1.68
C GLY A 69 -15.81 -20.87 -3.02
N GLN A 70 -16.55 -20.13 -3.83
CA GLN A 70 -17.04 -20.56 -5.15
C GLN A 70 -15.91 -21.03 -6.08
N HIS A 71 -14.80 -20.30 -6.13
CA HIS A 71 -13.68 -20.64 -7.00
C HIS A 71 -13.00 -21.96 -6.59
N SER A 72 -12.78 -22.18 -5.30
CA SER A 72 -12.17 -23.42 -4.82
C SER A 72 -13.06 -24.64 -4.94
N LYS A 73 -14.40 -24.46 -4.80
CA LYS A 73 -15.38 -25.57 -4.91
C LYS A 73 -15.71 -25.95 -6.35
N ASN A 74 -15.72 -25.01 -7.27
CA ASN A 74 -16.25 -25.22 -8.61
C ASN A 74 -15.16 -25.02 -9.70
N ASP A 75 -14.43 -23.91 -9.69
CA ASP A 75 -13.55 -23.56 -10.80
C ASP A 75 -12.27 -24.39 -10.78
N VAL A 76 -11.61 -24.54 -9.63
CA VAL A 76 -10.39 -25.33 -9.51
C VAL A 76 -10.65 -26.82 -9.82
N PRO A 77 -11.67 -27.49 -9.24
CA PRO A 77 -11.97 -28.89 -9.59
C PRO A 77 -12.32 -29.09 -11.07
N ARG A 78 -13.00 -28.11 -11.70
CA ARG A 78 -13.36 -28.19 -13.12
C ARG A 78 -12.10 -28.12 -13.99
N VAL A 79 -11.15 -27.24 -13.70
CA VAL A 79 -9.88 -27.15 -14.40
C VAL A 79 -9.07 -28.45 -14.23
N VAL A 80 -9.02 -28.98 -13.00
CA VAL A 80 -8.34 -30.24 -12.71
C VAL A 80 -8.96 -31.41 -13.51
N ALA A 81 -10.28 -31.57 -13.48
CA ALA A 81 -10.96 -32.63 -14.23
C ALA A 81 -10.70 -32.53 -15.75
N LYS A 82 -10.73 -31.31 -16.29
CA LYS A 82 -10.44 -31.06 -17.71
C LYS A 82 -9.02 -31.47 -18.06
N LEU A 83 -8.02 -31.03 -17.30
CA LEU A 83 -6.63 -31.32 -17.58
C LEU A 83 -6.24 -32.77 -17.25
N GLN A 84 -6.87 -33.40 -16.25
CA GLN A 84 -6.68 -34.82 -15.99
C GLN A 84 -7.19 -35.69 -17.15
N ALA A 85 -8.25 -35.28 -17.84
CA ALA A 85 -8.74 -35.94 -19.04
C ALA A 85 -7.82 -35.73 -20.26
N GLU A 86 -7.18 -34.56 -20.36
CA GLU A 86 -6.22 -34.21 -21.42
C GLU A 86 -4.86 -34.96 -21.21
N PHE A 87 -4.46 -35.14 -19.92
CA PHE A 87 -3.19 -35.78 -19.54
C PHE A 87 -3.43 -36.99 -18.60
N PRO A 88 -4.06 -38.07 -19.07
CA PRO A 88 -4.47 -39.19 -18.20
C PRO A 88 -3.30 -39.95 -17.53
N GLN A 89 -2.11 -39.85 -18.11
CA GLN A 89 -0.90 -40.53 -17.67
C GLN A 89 -0.22 -39.82 -16.48
N ILE A 90 -0.53 -38.54 -16.22
CA ILE A 90 0.07 -37.75 -15.13
C ILE A 90 -0.99 -37.53 -14.05
N PRO A 91 -0.88 -38.19 -12.88
CA PRO A 91 -1.85 -37.99 -11.81
C PRO A 91 -1.79 -36.55 -11.25
N ILE A 92 -2.96 -35.91 -11.19
CA ILE A 92 -3.14 -34.58 -10.59
C ILE A 92 -3.88 -34.74 -9.26
N THR A 93 -3.23 -34.43 -8.15
CA THR A 93 -3.80 -34.50 -6.82
C THR A 93 -4.17 -33.08 -6.36
N LEU A 94 -5.46 -32.82 -6.10
CA LEU A 94 -5.95 -31.59 -5.51
C LEU A 94 -6.07 -31.73 -4.00
N LEU A 95 -5.31 -30.96 -3.25
CA LEU A 95 -5.41 -30.89 -1.79
C LEU A 95 -6.60 -30.00 -1.36
N PRO A 96 -7.16 -30.21 -0.16
CA PRO A 96 -8.13 -29.28 0.42
C PRO A 96 -7.54 -27.87 0.61
N CYS A 97 -8.40 -26.84 0.68
CA CYS A 97 -7.98 -25.49 1.06
C CYS A 97 -7.34 -25.49 2.45
N LEU A 98 -6.41 -24.58 2.71
CA LEU A 98 -5.70 -24.49 4.00
C LEU A 98 -6.65 -24.39 5.20
N GLY A 99 -7.74 -23.66 5.07
CA GLY A 99 -8.74 -23.51 6.13
C GLY A 99 -9.51 -24.77 6.48
N ASP A 100 -9.49 -25.81 5.60
CA ASP A 100 -10.11 -27.11 5.84
C ASP A 100 -9.16 -28.12 6.51
N TRP A 101 -7.87 -27.72 6.72
CA TRP A 101 -6.89 -28.57 7.39
C TRP A 101 -7.12 -28.55 8.90
N LYS A 102 -7.12 -29.74 9.52
CA LYS A 102 -7.29 -29.87 10.97
C LYS A 102 -6.19 -29.13 11.74
N GLU A 103 -4.97 -29.24 11.27
CA GLU A 103 -3.78 -28.60 11.83
C GLU A 103 -3.85 -27.09 11.77
N PHE A 104 -4.56 -26.52 10.78
CA PHE A 104 -4.75 -25.06 10.67
C PHE A 104 -5.58 -24.52 11.83
N ALA A 105 -6.67 -25.18 12.20
CA ALA A 105 -7.49 -24.79 13.35
C ALA A 105 -6.70 -24.82 14.66
N ASP A 106 -5.88 -25.87 14.85
CA ASP A 106 -5.03 -26.01 16.04
C ASP A 106 -3.96 -24.90 16.09
N MET A 107 -3.37 -24.57 14.94
CA MET A 107 -2.40 -23.48 14.80
C MET A 107 -3.03 -22.12 15.16
N VAL A 108 -4.24 -21.84 14.69
CA VAL A 108 -4.98 -20.62 15.01
C VAL A 108 -5.27 -20.53 16.51
N VAL A 109 -5.74 -21.63 17.13
CA VAL A 109 -5.99 -21.67 18.57
C VAL A 109 -4.70 -21.47 19.37
N ALA A 110 -3.60 -22.12 18.97
CA ALA A 110 -2.30 -21.94 19.61
C ALA A 110 -1.80 -20.50 19.51
N ALA A 111 -1.94 -19.86 18.35
CA ALA A 111 -1.58 -18.47 18.15
C ALA A 111 -2.39 -17.51 19.05
N ILE A 112 -3.71 -17.76 19.19
CA ILE A 112 -4.58 -16.97 20.08
C ILE A 112 -4.18 -17.18 21.55
N ARG A 113 -3.92 -18.40 22.00
CA ARG A 113 -3.47 -18.69 23.37
C ARG A 113 -2.15 -17.99 23.68
N ASN A 114 -1.18 -18.06 22.79
CA ASN A 114 0.11 -17.39 22.95
C ASN A 114 -0.01 -15.85 22.98
N ALA A 115 -1.04 -15.30 22.36
CA ALA A 115 -1.33 -13.85 22.40
C ALA A 115 -2.03 -13.43 23.72
N GLN A 116 -2.69 -14.36 24.42
CA GLN A 116 -3.40 -14.08 25.69
C GLN A 116 -2.50 -14.20 26.93
N GLU A 117 -1.32 -14.81 26.82
CA GLU A 117 -0.37 -14.78 27.93
C GLU A 117 0.19 -13.36 28.10
N PRO A 118 0.23 -12.83 29.35
CA PRO A 118 0.75 -11.48 29.59
C PRO A 118 2.24 -11.43 29.25
N ARG A 119 2.54 -10.97 28.05
CA ARG A 119 3.92 -10.70 27.65
C ARG A 119 4.39 -9.45 28.35
N THR A 120 5.39 -9.59 29.22
CA THR A 120 6.21 -8.45 29.65
C THR A 120 6.67 -7.71 28.41
N CYS A 121 6.35 -6.44 28.32
CA CYS A 121 6.64 -5.58 27.16
C CYS A 121 8.14 -5.53 26.88
N VAL A 122 8.60 -6.44 26.02
CA VAL A 122 9.85 -6.26 25.28
C VAL A 122 9.43 -5.74 23.93
N PRO A 123 9.91 -4.57 23.46
CA PRO A 123 9.55 -4.07 22.14
C PRO A 123 10.04 -5.07 21.09
N SER A 124 9.13 -5.83 20.50
CA SER A 124 9.44 -6.72 19.39
C SER A 124 9.80 -5.89 18.18
N SER A 125 10.98 -6.10 17.64
CA SER A 125 11.57 -5.38 16.52
C SER A 125 10.97 -5.73 15.14
N SER A 126 9.74 -6.23 15.07
CA SER A 126 8.97 -6.29 13.82
C SER A 126 7.46 -6.31 14.10
N PRO A 127 6.70 -5.28 13.72
CA PRO A 127 5.26 -5.32 13.81
C PRO A 127 4.71 -6.34 12.80
N ASN A 128 3.87 -7.28 13.29
CA ASN A 128 3.12 -8.20 12.44
C ASN A 128 2.26 -7.40 11.43
N PRO A 129 2.45 -7.54 10.12
CA PRO A 129 1.73 -6.73 9.14
C PRO A 129 0.22 -6.90 9.14
N GLU A 130 -0.30 -8.02 9.65
CA GLU A 130 -1.74 -8.33 9.60
C GLU A 130 -2.58 -7.53 10.62
N HIS A 131 -1.99 -6.99 11.71
CA HIS A 131 -2.71 -6.26 12.76
C HIS A 131 -2.62 -4.73 12.66
N ARG A 132 -1.81 -4.16 11.77
CA ARG A 132 -1.62 -2.70 11.69
C ARG A 132 -2.87 -1.93 11.27
N THR A 133 -3.80 -2.57 10.59
CA THR A 133 -4.97 -1.87 10.04
C THR A 133 -6.09 -1.59 11.04
N SER A 134 -6.14 -2.34 12.16
CA SER A 134 -7.10 -2.10 13.25
C SER A 134 -6.68 -0.96 14.19
N ASN A 135 -5.43 -0.51 14.10
CA ASN A 135 -4.85 0.48 15.01
C ASN A 135 -4.76 1.89 14.38
N LEU A 136 -5.32 2.09 13.19
CA LEU A 136 -5.35 3.40 12.55
C LEU A 136 -6.46 4.27 13.13
N PHE A 137 -6.07 5.44 13.63
CA PHE A 137 -6.98 6.49 14.10
C PHE A 137 -7.06 7.60 13.05
N SER A 138 -8.27 7.96 12.63
CA SER A 138 -8.46 9.01 11.62
C SER A 138 -8.42 10.37 12.28
N ILE A 139 -7.51 11.23 11.81
CA ILE A 139 -7.34 12.61 12.28
C ILE A 139 -7.14 13.53 11.06
N GLU A 140 -7.46 14.79 11.22
CA GLU A 140 -7.01 15.86 10.35
C GLU A 140 -5.87 16.61 11.03
N VAL A 141 -4.80 16.90 10.29
CA VAL A 141 -3.59 17.55 10.82
C VAL A 141 -3.48 18.93 10.21
N ASN A 142 -3.43 19.96 11.05
CA ASN A 142 -3.14 21.32 10.62
C ASN A 142 -1.63 21.41 10.26
N LEU A 143 -1.34 21.69 9.00
CA LEU A 143 0.02 21.82 8.46
C LEU A 143 0.44 23.26 8.21
N GLU A 144 -0.42 24.23 8.47
CA GLU A 144 -0.11 25.63 8.26
C GLU A 144 1.21 26.05 8.97
N GLY A 145 2.15 26.59 8.19
CA GLY A 145 3.47 26.98 8.67
C GLY A 145 4.39 25.86 9.15
N ARG A 146 3.99 24.59 9.06
CA ARG A 146 4.83 23.44 9.46
C ARG A 146 5.76 22.99 8.35
N ASN A 147 6.96 22.59 8.72
CA ASN A 147 7.95 22.09 7.75
C ASN A 147 7.64 20.63 7.38
N VAL A 148 7.46 20.39 6.10
CA VAL A 148 7.20 19.06 5.52
C VAL A 148 8.31 18.73 4.53
N LEU A 149 8.93 17.56 4.68
CA LEU A 149 9.95 17.07 3.78
C LEU A 149 9.36 16.04 2.81
N VAL A 150 9.69 16.15 1.53
CA VAL A 150 9.37 15.15 0.51
C VAL A 150 10.68 14.63 -0.10
N VAL A 151 10.95 13.35 0.06
CA VAL A 151 12.15 12.70 -0.46
C VAL A 151 11.79 11.94 -1.72
N SER A 152 12.08 12.49 -2.83
CA SER A 152 11.99 12.08 -4.24
C SER A 152 11.55 13.26 -5.12
N GLY A 153 11.93 13.21 -6.40
CA GLY A 153 11.55 14.22 -7.40
C GLY A 153 10.64 13.67 -8.50
N GLY A 154 10.13 12.43 -8.36
CA GLY A 154 9.30 11.81 -9.38
C GLY A 154 7.80 12.14 -9.26
N ARG A 155 6.99 11.55 -10.14
CA ARG A 155 5.52 11.80 -10.23
C ARG A 155 4.76 11.55 -8.92
N ILE A 156 5.20 10.59 -8.08
CA ILE A 156 4.54 10.30 -6.79
C ILE A 156 4.77 11.49 -5.84
N ALA A 157 6.01 11.96 -5.75
CA ALA A 157 6.38 13.13 -4.94
C ALA A 157 5.64 14.38 -5.41
N LEU A 158 5.62 14.64 -6.72
CA LEU A 158 4.90 15.75 -7.33
C LEU A 158 3.41 15.77 -6.94
N ARG A 159 2.75 14.62 -7.01
CA ARG A 159 1.35 14.48 -6.59
C ARG A 159 1.16 14.78 -5.09
N LYS A 160 2.10 14.34 -4.25
CA LYS A 160 2.07 14.64 -2.81
C LYS A 160 2.26 16.14 -2.56
N VAL A 161 3.22 16.77 -3.22
CA VAL A 161 3.43 18.22 -3.13
C VAL A 161 2.18 19.00 -3.56
N LYS A 162 1.56 18.65 -4.69
CA LYS A 162 0.29 19.26 -5.12
C LYS A 162 -0.83 19.13 -4.08
N THR A 163 -0.87 18.06 -3.31
CA THR A 163 -1.84 17.86 -2.22
C THR A 163 -1.50 18.68 -0.98
N LEU A 164 -0.21 18.95 -0.74
CA LEU A 164 0.28 19.69 0.43
C LEU A 164 0.20 21.22 0.25
N ILE A 165 0.30 21.70 -0.97
CA ILE A 165 0.26 23.14 -1.29
C ILE A 165 -0.93 23.86 -0.62
N PRO A 166 -2.19 23.39 -0.75
CA PRO A 166 -3.33 24.08 -0.15
C PRO A 166 -3.34 24.10 1.38
N THR A 167 -2.46 23.36 2.05
CA THR A 167 -2.42 23.26 3.51
C THR A 167 -1.60 24.37 4.20
N GLY A 168 -0.94 25.23 3.43
CA GLY A 168 -0.04 26.27 3.98
C GLY A 168 1.27 25.70 4.58
N ALA A 169 1.62 24.43 4.29
CA ALA A 169 2.86 23.82 4.74
C ALA A 169 4.08 24.45 4.04
N ARG A 170 5.21 24.53 4.76
CA ARG A 170 6.53 24.81 4.17
C ARG A 170 7.12 23.54 3.64
N ILE A 171 7.13 23.38 2.32
CA ILE A 171 7.49 22.13 1.67
C ILE A 171 8.94 22.17 1.21
N THR A 172 9.75 21.21 1.63
CA THR A 172 11.09 20.99 1.07
C THR A 172 11.09 19.68 0.29
N VAL A 173 11.52 19.73 -0.96
CA VAL A 173 11.70 18.54 -1.81
C VAL A 173 13.18 18.28 -1.99
N VAL A 174 13.62 17.05 -1.71
CA VAL A 174 15.02 16.62 -1.85
C VAL A 174 15.08 15.44 -2.81
N ALA A 175 15.80 15.59 -3.92
CA ALA A 175 16.01 14.55 -4.92
C ALA A 175 17.20 14.84 -5.81
N PRO A 176 17.96 13.84 -6.28
CA PRO A 176 19.03 14.02 -7.29
C PRO A 176 18.49 14.51 -8.64
N GLN A 177 17.25 14.11 -8.97
CA GLN A 177 16.57 14.49 -10.20
C GLN A 177 15.14 14.92 -9.86
N LEU A 178 14.67 16.00 -10.47
CA LEU A 178 13.35 16.55 -10.28
C LEU A 178 12.56 16.45 -11.60
N ASP A 179 11.29 16.10 -11.50
CA ASP A 179 10.34 16.17 -12.62
C ASP A 179 10.22 17.64 -13.06
N PRO A 180 10.25 17.96 -14.37
CA PRO A 180 10.16 19.34 -14.87
C PRO A 180 8.93 20.12 -14.39
N GLU A 181 7.86 19.44 -14.01
CA GLU A 181 6.68 20.11 -13.44
C GLU A 181 6.95 20.77 -12.07
N PHE A 182 8.00 20.40 -11.34
CA PHE A 182 8.36 21.10 -10.10
C PHE A 182 8.78 22.54 -10.35
N ASP A 183 9.48 22.83 -11.46
CA ASP A 183 9.85 24.21 -11.85
C ASP A 183 8.62 25.05 -12.17
N ALA A 184 7.60 24.43 -12.77
CA ALA A 184 6.33 25.12 -13.03
C ALA A 184 5.59 25.48 -11.74
N LEU A 185 5.60 24.58 -10.74
CA LEU A 185 5.00 24.84 -9.42
C LEU A 185 5.68 25.99 -8.68
N CYS A 186 7.02 26.07 -8.73
CA CYS A 186 7.77 27.14 -8.08
C CYS A 186 7.51 28.51 -8.74
N ARG A 187 7.44 28.55 -10.07
CA ARG A 187 7.15 29.81 -10.81
C ARG A 187 5.75 30.37 -10.55
N HIS A 188 4.77 29.51 -10.29
CA HIS A 188 3.44 29.96 -9.88
C HIS A 188 3.42 30.54 -8.45
N SER A 189 4.30 30.05 -7.59
CA SER A 189 4.52 30.57 -6.23
C SER A 189 5.08 32.01 -6.24
N GLU A 190 6.08 32.28 -7.07
CA GLU A 190 6.73 33.59 -7.18
C GLU A 190 5.80 34.68 -7.82
N ARG A 191 4.93 34.29 -8.76
CA ARG A 191 3.97 35.20 -9.38
C ARG A 191 2.88 35.70 -8.44
N SER A 192 2.54 34.95 -7.40
CA SER A 192 1.58 35.39 -6.39
C SER A 192 2.14 36.50 -5.50
N GLU A 193 3.46 36.60 -5.34
CA GLU A 193 4.13 37.62 -4.54
C GLU A 193 4.23 38.99 -5.31
N GLU A 194 4.39 38.95 -6.63
CA GLU A 194 4.48 40.18 -7.44
C GLU A 194 3.15 40.91 -7.67
N SER A 195 2.01 40.19 -7.61
CA SER A 195 0.69 40.77 -7.84
C SER A 195 0.05 41.42 -6.60
N SER A 196 0.61 41.25 -5.42
CA SER A 196 0.02 41.70 -4.15
C SER A 196 0.46 43.08 -3.68
N GLN A 197 1.28 43.82 -4.44
CA GLN A 197 1.69 45.18 -4.05
C GLN A 197 0.59 46.23 -4.22
N PHE A 198 -0.63 45.88 -4.65
CA PHE A 198 -1.70 46.86 -4.95
C PHE A 198 -3.05 46.63 -4.25
N SER A 199 -3.17 45.76 -3.26
CA SER A 199 -4.42 45.60 -2.51
C SER A 199 -4.24 45.65 -0.99
N ASN A 200 -4.67 46.76 -0.37
CA ASN A 200 -4.81 46.93 1.06
C ASN A 200 -6.02 46.14 1.58
N SER A 201 -5.90 44.83 1.75
CA SER A 201 -6.85 44.03 2.55
C SER A 201 -6.04 43.06 3.38
N ALA A 202 -6.19 43.20 4.70
CA ALA A 202 -5.51 42.36 5.72
C ALA A 202 -6.08 40.93 5.76
N SER A 203 -5.89 40.17 4.69
CA SER A 203 -5.93 38.72 4.68
C SER A 203 -4.49 38.24 4.55
N ALA A 204 -4.00 37.53 5.56
CA ALA A 204 -2.64 37.00 5.60
C ALA A 204 -2.35 36.25 4.30
N GLU A 205 -1.53 36.82 3.45
CA GLU A 205 -1.06 36.19 2.21
C GLU A 205 -0.26 34.95 2.59
N GLN A 206 -0.84 33.80 2.30
CA GLN A 206 -0.16 32.50 2.42
C GLN A 206 0.89 32.41 1.33
N SER A 207 2.11 32.90 1.60
CA SER A 207 3.23 32.72 0.69
C SER A 207 3.53 31.22 0.56
N LEU A 208 3.31 30.67 -0.62
CA LEU A 208 3.61 29.28 -0.95
C LEU A 208 5.12 29.07 -0.81
N SER A 209 5.55 28.35 0.24
CA SER A 209 6.97 28.11 0.48
C SER A 209 7.35 26.70 0.01
N ILE A 210 7.81 26.57 -1.23
CA ILE A 210 8.38 25.33 -1.77
C ILE A 210 9.87 25.54 -1.99
N THR A 211 10.69 24.72 -1.35
CA THR A 211 12.15 24.69 -1.53
C THR A 211 12.56 23.41 -2.23
N LEU A 212 13.25 23.54 -3.37
CA LEU A 212 13.80 22.40 -4.12
C LEU A 212 15.29 22.24 -3.82
N LYS A 213 15.71 21.04 -3.43
CA LYS A 213 17.13 20.68 -3.23
C LYS A 213 17.50 19.55 -4.17
N GLN A 214 18.16 19.89 -5.27
CA GLN A 214 18.56 18.91 -6.29
C GLN A 214 19.86 18.20 -5.89
N ARG A 215 19.77 17.30 -4.92
CA ARG A 215 20.86 16.45 -4.41
C ARG A 215 20.29 15.21 -3.71
N PRO A 216 21.10 14.20 -3.40
CA PRO A 216 20.69 13.11 -2.52
C PRO A 216 20.24 13.61 -1.15
N TYR A 217 19.39 12.80 -0.49
CA TYR A 217 18.97 13.01 0.88
C TYR A 217 20.15 12.96 1.85
N GLU A 218 20.12 13.83 2.85
CA GLU A 218 21.05 13.86 3.97
C GLU A 218 20.27 13.93 5.31
N PRO A 219 20.77 13.33 6.41
CA PRO A 219 20.09 13.34 7.71
C PRO A 219 19.79 14.74 8.26
N LEU A 220 20.52 15.76 7.83
CA LEU A 220 20.29 17.16 8.18
C LEU A 220 19.01 17.74 7.56
N ASP A 221 18.49 17.15 6.48
CA ASP A 221 17.24 17.58 5.86
C ASP A 221 16.03 17.40 6.79
N LEU A 222 16.13 16.54 7.79
CA LEU A 222 15.10 16.32 8.80
C LEU A 222 15.13 17.35 9.95
N ARG A 223 16.04 18.33 9.93
CA ARG A 223 16.11 19.32 11.00
C ARG A 223 14.88 20.24 11.01
N GLY A 224 14.12 20.20 12.12
CA GLY A 224 12.89 21.00 12.27
C GLY A 224 11.72 20.56 11.42
N VAL A 225 11.80 19.38 10.80
CA VAL A 225 10.71 18.79 10.01
C VAL A 225 9.65 18.19 10.94
N PHE A 226 8.38 18.42 10.64
CA PHE A 226 7.23 17.87 11.35
C PHE A 226 6.84 16.49 10.82
N MET A 227 6.82 16.30 9.50
CA MET A 227 6.57 15.03 8.86
C MET A 227 7.34 14.88 7.55
N VAL A 228 7.61 13.63 7.17
CA VAL A 228 8.32 13.29 5.94
C VAL A 228 7.52 12.34 5.06
N PHE A 229 7.51 12.62 3.75
CA PHE A 229 6.99 11.75 2.71
C PHE A 229 8.14 11.11 1.95
N ILE A 230 8.21 9.79 1.98
CA ILE A 230 9.20 8.98 1.28
C ILE A 230 8.56 8.45 0.02
N CYS A 231 9.04 8.85 -1.16
CA CYS A 231 8.45 8.53 -2.45
C CYS A 231 9.47 7.97 -3.45
N THR A 232 10.65 7.48 -2.97
CA THR A 232 11.71 6.98 -3.86
C THR A 232 11.49 5.51 -4.20
N ASP A 233 12.02 5.09 -5.33
CA ASP A 233 12.09 3.70 -5.78
C ASP A 233 13.32 2.94 -5.22
N LYS A 234 14.10 3.59 -4.33
CA LYS A 234 15.33 3.03 -3.76
C LYS A 234 15.10 2.54 -2.32
N PRO A 235 14.94 1.23 -2.07
CA PRO A 235 14.65 0.69 -0.74
C PRO A 235 15.64 1.10 0.34
N ALA A 236 16.95 1.16 0.01
CA ALA A 236 17.99 1.56 0.94
C ALA A 236 17.82 3.01 1.41
N VAL A 237 17.48 3.94 0.50
CA VAL A 237 17.21 5.34 0.84
C VAL A 237 15.93 5.44 1.67
N ASN A 238 14.87 4.70 1.30
CA ASN A 238 13.62 4.68 2.04
C ASN A 238 13.84 4.22 3.49
N ALA A 239 14.58 3.13 3.69
CA ALA A 239 14.92 2.63 5.03
C ALA A 239 15.77 3.61 5.83
N GLN A 240 16.75 4.26 5.19
CA GLN A 240 17.58 5.28 5.85
C GLN A 240 16.71 6.45 6.33
N VAL A 241 15.90 7.04 5.44
CA VAL A 241 15.02 8.17 5.80
C VAL A 241 14.05 7.80 6.91
N SER A 242 13.42 6.59 6.84
CA SER A 242 12.52 6.09 7.87
C SER A 242 13.21 5.99 9.24
N ASN A 243 14.40 5.41 9.29
CA ASN A 243 15.17 5.26 10.53
C ASN A 243 15.59 6.61 11.11
N ASP A 244 16.12 7.51 10.27
CA ASP A 244 16.55 8.85 10.67
C ASP A 244 15.38 9.70 11.19
N ALA A 245 14.20 9.58 10.57
CA ALA A 245 12.99 10.29 10.97
C ALA A 245 12.45 9.76 12.31
N ARG A 246 12.35 8.43 12.47
CA ARG A 246 11.91 7.81 13.73
C ARG A 246 12.81 8.14 14.89
N ALA A 247 14.14 8.16 14.70
CA ALA A 247 15.10 8.58 15.72
C ALA A 247 14.85 10.01 16.22
N ARG A 248 14.21 10.85 15.40
CA ARG A 248 13.86 12.25 15.70
C ARG A 248 12.38 12.45 16.06
N ARG A 249 11.60 11.36 16.13
CA ARG A 249 10.14 11.38 16.37
C ARG A 249 9.36 12.18 15.32
N ILE A 250 9.84 12.15 14.09
CA ILE A 250 9.19 12.76 12.92
C ILE A 250 8.24 11.73 12.31
N LEU A 251 7.01 12.15 12.00
CA LEU A 251 6.00 11.28 11.38
C LEU A 251 6.42 10.90 9.95
N VAL A 252 6.34 9.62 9.62
CA VAL A 252 6.76 9.04 8.33
C VAL A 252 5.55 8.56 7.52
N ASN A 253 5.45 9.01 6.27
CA ASN A 253 4.63 8.37 5.24
C ASN A 253 5.54 7.74 4.20
N ASN A 254 5.61 6.42 4.15
CA ASN A 254 6.32 5.71 3.09
C ASN A 254 5.33 5.34 1.98
N ALA A 255 5.41 6.00 0.82
CA ALA A 255 4.49 5.79 -0.29
C ALA A 255 4.76 4.48 -1.05
N CYS A 256 5.95 3.88 -0.88
CA CYS A 256 6.34 2.61 -1.52
C CYS A 256 6.05 1.41 -0.63
N ASP A 257 6.06 1.61 0.68
CA ASP A 257 5.70 0.59 1.67
C ASP A 257 4.85 1.22 2.77
N TYR A 258 3.53 1.11 2.63
CA TYR A 258 2.59 1.69 3.61
C TYR A 258 2.70 1.07 5.00
N LEU A 259 3.29 -0.13 5.13
CA LEU A 259 3.53 -0.80 6.40
C LEU A 259 4.73 -0.19 7.15
N ASP A 260 5.67 0.41 6.41
CA ASP A 260 6.80 1.16 6.97
C ASP A 260 6.47 2.65 7.17
N GLY A 261 5.22 3.00 7.43
CA GLY A 261 4.77 4.36 7.70
C GLY A 261 4.07 4.49 9.06
N ASP A 262 4.09 5.70 9.65
CA ASP A 262 3.35 6.01 10.86
C ASP A 262 1.91 6.44 10.54
N PHE A 263 1.66 6.91 9.32
CA PHE A 263 0.34 7.35 8.86
C PHE A 263 0.10 7.07 7.38
N ILE A 264 -1.16 7.03 7.00
CA ILE A 264 -1.63 6.86 5.62
C ILE A 264 -2.41 8.12 5.23
N VAL A 265 -2.24 8.57 3.99
CA VAL A 265 -3.02 9.68 3.44
C VAL A 265 -4.22 9.13 2.70
N PRO A 266 -5.45 9.32 3.20
CA PRO A 266 -6.68 8.88 2.52
C PRO A 266 -6.94 9.67 1.25
N ALA A 267 -7.83 9.17 0.40
CA ALA A 267 -8.34 9.93 -0.73
C ALA A 267 -9.33 10.99 -0.20
N ARG A 268 -8.99 12.28 -0.35
CA ARG A 268 -9.79 13.42 0.11
C ARG A 268 -10.59 14.04 -1.06
N MET A 269 -11.76 14.50 -0.77
CA MET A 269 -12.64 15.30 -1.62
C MET A 269 -13.15 16.47 -0.80
N ASP A 270 -13.11 17.65 -1.38
CA ASP A 270 -13.68 18.85 -0.77
C ASP A 270 -14.97 19.20 -1.53
N PHE A 271 -16.02 19.55 -0.78
CA PHE A 271 -17.32 19.95 -1.28
C PHE A 271 -17.65 21.29 -0.63
N GLY A 272 -17.56 22.39 -1.41
CA GLY A 272 -17.64 23.75 -0.87
C GLY A 272 -16.45 24.10 0.02
N GLU A 273 -16.68 24.97 0.99
CA GLU A 273 -15.62 25.46 1.89
C GLU A 273 -15.53 24.67 3.19
N ASN A 274 -16.64 24.04 3.65
CA ASN A 274 -16.77 23.49 4.98
C ASN A 274 -16.84 21.96 5.01
N ILE A 275 -17.01 21.27 3.89
CA ILE A 275 -17.20 19.83 3.86
C ILE A 275 -16.03 19.13 3.20
N ALA A 276 -15.36 18.26 3.94
CA ALA A 276 -14.36 17.34 3.43
C ALA A 276 -14.77 15.88 3.68
N VAL A 277 -14.76 15.08 2.63
CA VAL A 277 -15.00 13.63 2.73
C VAL A 277 -13.71 12.89 2.41
N THR A 278 -13.35 11.95 3.27
CA THR A 278 -12.16 11.12 3.07
C THR A 278 -12.52 9.65 2.94
N VAL A 279 -11.86 8.96 2.01
CA VAL A 279 -12.00 7.53 1.81
C VAL A 279 -10.68 6.85 2.07
N SER A 280 -10.63 6.03 3.12
CA SER A 280 -9.46 5.22 3.46
C SER A 280 -9.74 3.74 3.18
N THR A 281 -8.83 3.10 2.47
CA THR A 281 -8.77 1.64 2.36
C THR A 281 -7.61 1.09 3.17
N GLN A 282 -7.14 1.86 4.15
CA GLN A 282 -6.05 1.50 5.07
C GLN A 282 -4.74 1.13 4.34
N GLY A 283 -4.48 1.76 3.18
CA GLY A 283 -3.33 1.47 2.33
C GLY A 283 -3.44 0.22 1.45
N ARG A 284 -4.43 -0.65 1.70
CA ARG A 284 -4.55 -1.97 1.03
C ARG A 284 -5.02 -1.90 -0.42
N ALA A 285 -5.91 -0.95 -0.76
CA ALA A 285 -6.53 -0.89 -2.07
C ALA A 285 -6.67 0.56 -2.60
N PRO A 286 -5.57 1.22 -3.01
CA PRO A 286 -5.61 2.60 -3.50
C PRO A 286 -6.52 2.79 -4.73
N SER A 287 -6.63 1.77 -5.59
CA SER A 287 -7.53 1.77 -6.75
C SER A 287 -9.00 1.77 -6.35
N LEU A 288 -9.37 1.05 -5.29
CA LEU A 288 -10.71 1.05 -4.72
C LEU A 288 -11.03 2.42 -4.11
N ALA A 289 -10.11 3.00 -3.32
CA ALA A 289 -10.29 4.34 -2.76
C ALA A 289 -10.52 5.38 -3.86
N LYS A 290 -9.78 5.29 -4.98
CA LYS A 290 -9.97 6.15 -6.15
C LYS A 290 -11.35 5.98 -6.79
N LYS A 291 -11.82 4.75 -6.99
CA LYS A 291 -13.15 4.46 -7.55
C LYS A 291 -14.26 4.96 -6.65
N LEU A 292 -14.17 4.73 -5.33
CA LEU A 292 -15.12 5.23 -4.36
C LEU A 292 -15.16 6.76 -4.32
N LYS A 293 -13.98 7.39 -4.33
CA LYS A 293 -13.87 8.86 -4.46
C LYS A 293 -14.64 9.36 -5.67
N GLN A 294 -14.39 8.80 -6.86
CA GLN A 294 -15.05 9.21 -8.10
C GLN A 294 -16.57 9.04 -8.02
N LYS A 295 -17.05 7.92 -7.45
CA LYS A 295 -18.47 7.65 -7.28
C LYS A 295 -19.12 8.64 -6.33
N ILE A 296 -18.52 8.92 -5.19
CA ILE A 296 -19.02 9.91 -4.22
C ILE A 296 -19.08 11.30 -4.87
N GLN A 297 -18.02 11.69 -5.59
CA GLN A 297 -17.98 12.98 -6.28
C GLN A 297 -19.10 13.12 -7.34
N SER A 298 -19.43 12.03 -8.08
CA SER A 298 -20.45 12.08 -9.11
C SER A 298 -21.89 12.00 -8.56
N GLU A 299 -22.10 11.31 -7.44
CA GLU A 299 -23.44 11.04 -6.93
C GLU A 299 -23.88 12.00 -5.81
N TRP A 300 -22.95 12.52 -5.01
CA TRP A 300 -23.27 13.28 -3.79
C TRP A 300 -22.93 14.77 -3.86
N ALA A 301 -22.31 15.23 -4.95
CA ALA A 301 -21.87 16.63 -5.04
C ALA A 301 -23.01 17.64 -4.85
N GLU A 302 -24.15 17.41 -5.50
CA GLU A 302 -25.31 18.31 -5.43
C GLU A 302 -25.96 18.28 -4.04
N ASP A 303 -26.11 17.08 -3.45
CA ASP A 303 -26.71 16.91 -2.14
C ASP A 303 -25.86 17.55 -1.04
N LEU A 304 -24.54 17.37 -1.08
CA LEU A 304 -23.63 17.97 -0.10
C LEU A 304 -23.58 19.49 -0.22
N ALA A 305 -23.56 20.02 -1.45
CA ALA A 305 -23.63 21.46 -1.67
C ALA A 305 -24.96 22.09 -1.21
N LYS A 306 -26.05 21.33 -1.25
CA LYS A 306 -27.35 21.77 -0.70
C LYS A 306 -27.31 21.80 0.82
N ILE A 307 -26.79 20.75 1.46
CA ILE A 307 -26.65 20.67 2.94
C ILE A 307 -25.77 21.84 3.44
N GLU A 308 -24.65 22.14 2.77
CA GLU A 308 -23.77 23.24 3.16
C GLU A 308 -24.49 24.58 3.14
N ARG A 309 -25.24 24.89 2.07
CA ARG A 309 -26.03 26.12 1.96
C ARG A 309 -27.12 26.24 3.05
N GLU A 310 -27.78 25.12 3.40
CA GLU A 310 -28.77 25.08 4.48
C GLU A 310 -28.14 25.35 5.86
N PHE A 311 -26.86 25.03 6.02
CA PHE A 311 -26.10 25.31 7.26
C PHE A 311 -25.65 26.75 7.37
N GLU A 312 -25.23 27.38 6.28
CA GLU A 312 -24.78 28.77 6.22
C GLU A 312 -25.93 29.79 6.41
N CYS A 313 -27.16 29.38 6.15
CA CYS A 313 -28.37 30.21 6.32
C CYS A 313 -28.91 30.22 7.76
N LYS A 314 -28.27 29.55 8.73
CA LYS A 314 -28.61 29.55 10.16
C LYS A 314 -27.61 30.34 10.97
#